data_ac1521155ab3b953c55dfc5b71b7a322
#
_entry.id   ac1521155ab3b953c55dfc5b71b7a322
#
_cell.length_a   1.000
_cell.length_b   1.000
_cell.length_c   1.000
_cell.angle_alpha   90.00
_cell.angle_beta   90.00
_cell.angle_gamma   90.00
#
_symmetry.space_group_name_H-M   'P 1'
#
loop_
_entity.id
_entity.type
_entity.pdbx_description
1 polymer ?
#
loop_
_entity_poly.entity_id
_entity_poly.type
_entity_poly.pdbx_seq_one_letter_code
_entity_poly.pdbx_strand_id
1 'polypeptide(L)'
;GLAKYIHSMYNRNMKFSWNPKKAVENLKKHKVSFEEAVTVFYDPLAKTALDPDHSKDEDRFILIGHSSKSHLLFVVHVYREDSETIRIISARKATKSEKKDFEEL
;
A
#
# COMPACT_ATOMS: atom_id res chain seq x y z
N GLY A 1 -0.94 -17.01 -10.76
CA GLY A 1 0.22 -16.17 -10.54
C GLY A 1 -0.05 -15.10 -9.52
N LEU A 2 0.87 -14.15 -9.41
CA LEU A 2 0.76 -13.07 -8.44
C LEU A 2 -0.51 -12.24 -8.60
N ALA A 3 -0.94 -11.99 -9.83
CA ALA A 3 -2.15 -11.22 -10.08
C ALA A 3 -3.38 -11.86 -9.46
N LYS A 4 -3.41 -13.19 -9.43
CA LYS A 4 -4.50 -13.94 -8.84
C LYS A 4 -4.56 -13.73 -7.33
N TYR A 5 -3.40 -13.68 -6.68
CA TYR A 5 -3.32 -13.44 -5.24
C TYR A 5 -3.73 -12.03 -4.88
N ILE A 6 -3.35 -11.06 -5.69
CA ILE A 6 -3.69 -9.66 -5.45
C ILE A 6 -5.20 -9.49 -5.33
N HIS A 7 -5.95 -10.08 -6.25
CA HIS A 7 -7.41 -9.98 -6.23
C HIS A 7 -8.06 -10.64 -5.03
N SER A 8 -7.51 -11.78 -4.59
CA SER A 8 -8.07 -12.47 -3.45
C SER A 8 -7.71 -11.83 -2.12
N MET A 9 -6.57 -11.11 -2.06
CA MET A 9 -6.09 -10.46 -0.85
C MET A 9 -6.85 -9.20 -0.48
N TYR A 10 -7.26 -8.40 -1.48
CA TYR A 10 -7.87 -7.10 -1.24
C TYR A 10 -9.35 -7.15 -1.58
N ASN A 11 -10.15 -7.62 -0.65
CA ASN A 11 -11.59 -7.73 -0.82
C ASN A 11 -12.32 -6.63 -0.05
N ARG A 12 -13.64 -6.55 -0.25
CA ARG A 12 -14.47 -5.50 0.34
C ARG A 12 -14.57 -5.55 1.86
N ASN A 13 -14.26 -6.70 2.46
CA ASN A 13 -14.37 -6.88 3.90
C ASN A 13 -13.11 -6.48 4.65
N MET A 14 -12.07 -6.07 3.94
CA MET A 14 -10.83 -5.67 4.57
C MET A 14 -11.00 -4.41 5.39
N LYS A 15 -10.40 -4.43 6.56
CA LYS A 15 -10.38 -3.30 7.47
C LYS A 15 -8.99 -2.68 7.44
N PHE A 16 -8.94 -1.39 7.71
CA PHE A 16 -7.67 -0.66 7.71
C PHE A 16 -7.44 -0.05 9.07
N SER A 17 -6.18 -0.06 9.47
CA SER A 17 -5.76 0.57 10.72
C SER A 17 -4.43 1.27 10.53
N TRP A 18 -4.10 2.17 11.42
CA TRP A 18 -2.79 2.83 11.45
C TRP A 18 -2.61 3.55 12.76
N ASN A 19 -1.36 3.92 13.02
CA ASN A 19 -1.02 4.75 14.16
C ASN A 19 -1.32 6.21 13.79
N PRO A 20 -2.17 6.92 14.58
CA PRO A 20 -2.55 8.30 14.24
C PRO A 20 -1.36 9.26 14.16
N LYS A 21 -0.36 9.07 15.01
CA LYS A 21 0.84 9.91 15.00
C LYS A 21 1.61 9.73 13.70
N LYS A 22 1.75 8.50 13.25
CA LYS A 22 2.42 8.20 11.99
C LYS A 22 1.66 8.78 10.80
N ALA A 23 0.33 8.77 10.86
CA ALA A 23 -0.49 9.36 9.80
C ALA A 23 -0.21 10.85 9.67
N VAL A 24 -0.12 11.57 10.80
CA VAL A 24 0.20 13.00 10.80
C VAL A 24 1.60 13.24 10.22
N GLU A 25 2.58 12.47 10.68
CA GLU A 25 3.96 12.60 10.21
C GLU A 25 4.06 12.32 8.72
N ASN A 26 3.37 11.29 8.24
CA ASN A 26 3.38 10.92 6.83
C ASN A 26 2.80 12.03 5.96
N LEU A 27 1.69 12.62 6.40
CA LEU A 27 1.05 13.70 5.67
C LEU A 27 1.97 14.92 5.56
N LYS A 28 2.68 15.25 6.64
CA LYS A 28 3.65 16.35 6.64
C LYS A 28 4.81 16.06 5.69
N LYS A 29 5.34 14.86 5.74
CA LYS A 29 6.55 14.49 5.00
C LYS A 29 6.28 14.26 3.51
N HIS A 30 5.22 13.54 3.21
CA HIS A 30 4.97 13.05 1.84
C HIS A 30 3.76 13.68 1.18
N LYS A 31 2.97 14.47 1.91
CA LYS A 31 1.74 15.10 1.40
C LYS A 31 0.69 14.07 0.96
N VAL A 32 0.74 12.90 1.53
CA VAL A 32 -0.20 11.80 1.25
C VAL A 32 -0.83 11.37 2.56
N SER A 33 -2.16 11.36 2.62
CA SER A 33 -2.89 10.88 3.78
C SER A 33 -3.01 9.35 3.73
N PHE A 34 -3.18 8.74 4.89
CA PHE A 34 -3.44 7.31 4.94
C PHE A 34 -4.83 6.97 4.41
N GLU A 35 -5.78 7.90 4.52
CA GLU A 35 -7.09 7.76 3.89
C GLU A 35 -6.97 7.63 2.36
N GLU A 36 -6.11 8.45 1.77
CA GLU A 36 -5.85 8.32 0.33
C GLU A 36 -5.17 6.99 0.02
N ALA A 37 -4.22 6.57 0.86
CA ALA A 37 -3.51 5.30 0.68
C ALA A 37 -4.48 4.11 0.65
N VAL A 38 -5.52 4.12 1.49
CA VAL A 38 -6.54 3.07 1.50
C VAL A 38 -7.17 2.89 0.12
N THR A 39 -7.38 3.98 -0.61
CA THR A 39 -8.04 3.91 -1.92
C THR A 39 -7.25 3.11 -2.95
N VAL A 40 -5.93 3.03 -2.78
CA VAL A 40 -5.07 2.26 -3.69
C VAL A 40 -5.39 0.76 -3.64
N PHE A 41 -5.86 0.29 -2.49
CA PHE A 41 -6.23 -1.13 -2.32
C PHE A 41 -7.43 -1.54 -3.18
N TYR A 42 -8.16 -0.56 -3.70
CA TYR A 42 -9.32 -0.79 -4.58
C TYR A 42 -8.98 -0.58 -6.05
N ASP A 43 -7.73 -0.26 -6.37
CA ASP A 43 -7.28 -0.16 -7.76
C ASP A 43 -7.05 -1.57 -8.30
N PRO A 44 -7.83 -2.01 -9.29
CA PRO A 44 -7.69 -3.38 -9.83
C PRO A 44 -6.36 -3.61 -10.53
N LEU A 45 -5.63 -2.57 -10.87
CA LEU A 45 -4.34 -2.68 -11.55
C LEU A 45 -3.16 -2.55 -10.59
N ALA A 46 -3.43 -2.38 -9.29
CA ALA A 46 -2.36 -2.26 -8.30
C ALA A 46 -1.52 -3.53 -8.25
N LYS A 47 -0.23 -3.37 -8.00
CA LYS A 47 0.74 -4.46 -7.89
C LYS A 47 1.28 -4.52 -6.47
N THR A 48 1.48 -5.73 -5.97
CA THR A 48 2.02 -5.90 -4.62
C THR A 48 3.32 -6.70 -4.67
N ALA A 49 4.19 -6.41 -3.70
CA ALA A 49 5.46 -7.11 -3.54
C ALA A 49 5.82 -7.17 -2.07
N LEU A 50 6.66 -8.12 -1.70
CA LEU A 50 7.22 -8.19 -0.36
C LEU A 50 8.31 -7.13 -0.24
N ASP A 51 8.33 -6.39 0.88
CA ASP A 51 9.36 -5.41 1.14
C ASP A 51 10.62 -6.13 1.66
N PRO A 52 11.70 -6.19 0.87
CA PRO A 52 12.89 -6.95 1.27
C PRO A 52 13.65 -6.33 2.44
N ASP A 53 13.47 -5.03 2.69
CA ASP A 53 14.24 -4.32 3.69
C ASP A 53 13.72 -4.52 5.11
N HIS A 54 12.49 -4.98 5.27
CA HIS A 54 11.82 -5.01 6.57
C HIS A 54 11.12 -6.33 6.87
N SER A 55 11.63 -7.44 6.33
CA SER A 55 11.01 -8.75 6.51
C SER A 55 11.49 -9.50 7.76
N LYS A 56 12.30 -8.86 8.59
CA LYS A 56 12.98 -9.54 9.69
C LYS A 56 12.03 -9.95 10.82
N ASP A 57 11.16 -9.04 11.24
CA ASP A 57 10.26 -9.25 12.37
C ASP A 57 8.80 -9.40 11.96
N GLU A 58 8.46 -8.90 10.79
CA GLU A 58 7.11 -9.00 10.23
C GLU A 58 7.19 -8.85 8.72
N ASP A 59 6.28 -9.49 8.03
CA ASP A 59 6.23 -9.37 6.57
C ASP A 59 5.57 -8.06 6.19
N ARG A 60 6.37 -7.15 5.65
CA ARG A 60 5.89 -5.89 5.10
C ARG A 60 5.71 -6.03 3.59
N PHE A 61 4.61 -5.50 3.12
CA PHE A 61 4.27 -5.52 1.71
C PHE A 61 4.26 -4.10 1.17
N ILE A 62 4.58 -4.00 -0.11
CA ILE A 62 4.50 -2.76 -0.86
C ILE A 62 3.37 -2.90 -1.86
N LEU A 63 2.45 -1.94 -1.87
CA LEU A 63 1.41 -1.86 -2.87
C LEU A 63 1.66 -0.61 -3.71
N ILE A 64 1.75 -0.78 -5.03
CA ILE A 64 1.85 0.35 -5.96
C ILE A 64 0.61 0.36 -6.82
N GLY A 65 -0.06 1.49 -6.85
CA GLY A 65 -1.28 1.65 -7.64
C GLY A 65 -1.77 3.08 -7.57
N HIS A 66 -2.86 3.35 -8.29
CA HIS A 66 -3.45 4.69 -8.36
C HIS A 66 -4.47 4.89 -7.26
N SER A 67 -4.38 6.02 -6.58
CA SER A 67 -5.36 6.43 -5.58
C SER A 67 -6.60 7.01 -6.27
N SER A 68 -7.63 7.29 -5.47
CA SER A 68 -8.84 7.97 -5.95
C SER A 68 -8.57 9.37 -6.48
N LYS A 69 -7.40 9.94 -6.16
CA LYS A 69 -6.95 11.25 -6.67
C LYS A 69 -6.05 11.10 -7.90
N SER A 70 -5.97 9.91 -8.46
CA SER A 70 -5.12 9.59 -9.61
C SER A 70 -3.63 9.76 -9.37
N HIS A 71 -3.21 9.69 -8.12
CA HIS A 71 -1.79 9.68 -7.77
C HIS A 71 -1.29 8.24 -7.76
N LEU A 72 -0.16 7.99 -8.39
CA LEU A 72 0.50 6.68 -8.26
C LEU A 72 1.24 6.67 -6.93
N LEU A 73 0.77 5.83 -6.01
CA LEU A 73 1.29 5.76 -4.65
C LEU A 73 2.04 4.47 -4.39
N PHE A 74 3.00 4.58 -3.48
CA PHE A 74 3.80 3.49 -2.96
C PHE A 74 3.40 3.33 -1.49
N VAL A 75 2.69 2.25 -1.16
CA VAL A 75 2.09 2.07 0.16
C VAL A 75 2.70 0.86 0.85
N VAL A 76 3.34 1.11 2.00
CA VAL A 76 3.90 0.04 2.84
C VAL A 76 2.86 -0.34 3.88
N HIS A 77 2.60 -1.64 3.99
CA HIS A 77 1.57 -2.13 4.90
C HIS A 77 1.91 -3.53 5.40
N VAL A 78 1.22 -3.94 6.45
CA VAL A 78 1.31 -5.30 7.01
C VAL A 78 -0.09 -5.85 7.20
N TYR A 79 -0.20 -7.18 7.20
CA TYR A 79 -1.44 -7.86 7.57
C TYR A 79 -1.41 -8.20 9.05
N ARG A 80 -2.52 -7.96 9.71
CA ARG A 80 -2.66 -8.36 11.09
C ARG A 80 -3.01 -9.86 11.16
N GLU A 81 -2.95 -10.42 12.37
CA GLU A 81 -3.16 -11.86 12.57
C GLU A 81 -4.49 -12.38 12.02
N ASP A 82 -5.52 -11.54 12.03
CA ASP A 82 -6.84 -11.93 11.52
C ASP A 82 -6.90 -11.99 9.99
N SER A 83 -5.84 -11.58 9.30
CA SER A 83 -5.75 -11.52 7.83
C SER A 83 -6.80 -10.65 7.16
N GLU A 84 -7.63 -9.97 7.95
CA GLU A 84 -8.67 -9.08 7.45
C GLU A 84 -8.32 -7.61 7.65
N THR A 85 -7.42 -7.32 8.60
CA THR A 85 -7.01 -5.96 8.90
C THR A 85 -5.65 -5.68 8.30
N ILE A 86 -5.59 -4.61 7.52
CA ILE A 86 -4.35 -4.12 6.93
C ILE A 86 -3.92 -2.89 7.73
N ARG A 87 -2.69 -2.93 8.23
CA ARG A 87 -2.12 -1.78 8.92
C ARG A 87 -1.25 -1.00 7.95
N ILE A 88 -1.61 0.26 7.71
CA ILE A 88 -0.83 1.15 6.87
C ILE A 88 0.38 1.64 7.66
N ILE A 89 1.57 1.54 7.07
CA ILE A 89 2.82 1.94 7.70
C ILE A 89 3.31 3.27 7.13
N SER A 90 3.29 3.41 5.81
CA SER A 90 3.69 4.64 5.14
C SER A 90 3.09 4.71 3.75
N ALA A 91 2.98 5.92 3.21
CA ALA A 91 2.48 6.12 1.86
C ALA A 91 3.15 7.36 1.26
N ARG A 92 3.61 7.23 0.04
CA ARG A 92 4.22 8.33 -0.69
C ARG A 92 3.94 8.19 -2.18
N LYS A 93 4.18 9.25 -2.91
CA LYS A 93 4.08 9.17 -4.36
C LYS A 93 5.25 8.35 -4.91
N ALA A 94 4.98 7.58 -5.92
CA ALA A 94 6.02 6.80 -6.60
C ALA A 94 7.02 7.74 -7.27
N THR A 95 8.28 7.31 -7.29
CA THR A 95 9.32 8.01 -8.06
C THR A 95 9.12 7.75 -9.55
N LYS A 96 9.83 8.52 -10.38
CA LYS A 96 9.80 8.29 -11.83
C LYS A 96 10.25 6.88 -12.21
N SER A 97 11.28 6.39 -11.53
CA SER A 97 11.80 5.04 -11.76
C SER A 97 10.76 4.00 -11.36
N GLU A 98 10.13 4.16 -10.21
CA GLU A 98 9.08 3.25 -9.74
C GLU A 98 7.87 3.26 -10.68
N LYS A 99 7.49 4.42 -11.18
CA LYS A 99 6.40 4.55 -12.14
C LYS A 99 6.72 3.80 -13.42
N LYS A 100 7.94 3.96 -13.92
CA LYS A 100 8.38 3.25 -15.12
C LYS A 100 8.32 1.75 -14.92
N ASP A 101 8.85 1.26 -13.81
CA ASP A 101 8.83 -0.16 -13.49
C ASP A 101 7.40 -0.69 -13.39
N PHE A 102 6.53 0.08 -12.74
CA PHE A 102 5.12 -0.29 -12.61
C PHE A 102 4.43 -0.40 -13.97
N GLU A 103 4.69 0.53 -14.88
CA GLU A 103 4.08 0.54 -16.20
C GLU A 103 4.57 -0.61 -17.09
N GLU A 104 5.74 -1.16 -16.81
CA GLU A 104 6.31 -2.28 -17.55
C GLU A 104 5.88 -3.65 -17.02
N LEU A 105 5.19 -3.69 -15.92
CA LEU A 105 4.65 -4.95 -15.38
C LEU A 105 3.38 -5.39 -16.15
#